data_055329a5712c0503a7098cb8af77cf96
#
_entry.id   055329a5712c0503a7098cb8af77cf96
#
_cell.length_a   1.000
_cell.length_b   1.000
_cell.length_c   1.000
_cell.angle_alpha   90.00
_cell.angle_beta   90.00
_cell.angle_gamma   90.00
#
_symmetry.space_group_name_H-M   'P 1'
#
loop_
_entity.id
_entity.type
_entity.pdbx_description
1 polymer ?
#
loop_
_entity_poly.entity_id
_entity_poly.type
_entity_poly.pdbx_seq_one_letter_code
_entity_poly.pdbx_strand_id
1 'polypeptide(L)'
;MNESSNLVLSARGLTKRFHEGRIDLTVLRAVDLDVHAGDTISIVGASGSGKSTLLHLLGGLDAPTQGTVLLFGQDISALSPAAQGQLRNKYLGFVYQFHHLLPELSALDNVAMPLWIRRQPREAAQRSAAAMLEQVGL
;
A
#
# COMPACT_ATOMS: atom_id res chain seq x y z
N MET A 1 -16.66 22.90 -8.30
CA MET A 1 -16.03 21.79 -7.58
C MET A 1 -14.52 21.88 -7.73
N ASN A 2 -13.83 21.88 -6.64
CA ASN A 2 -12.37 21.94 -6.65
C ASN A 2 -11.84 20.52 -6.91
N GLU A 3 -11.21 20.28 -8.05
CA GLU A 3 -10.65 18.95 -8.39
C GLU A 3 -9.72 18.42 -7.29
N SER A 4 -9.04 19.33 -6.58
CA SER A 4 -8.14 18.97 -5.48
C SER A 4 -8.85 18.36 -4.27
N SER A 5 -10.17 18.61 -4.07
CA SER A 5 -10.90 18.09 -2.90
C SER A 5 -11.18 16.58 -3.01
N ASN A 6 -11.13 16.00 -4.20
CA ASN A 6 -11.36 14.58 -4.44
C ASN A 6 -10.07 13.77 -4.63
N LEU A 7 -8.92 14.43 -4.53
CA LEU A 7 -7.63 13.79 -4.73
C LEU A 7 -7.29 12.94 -3.51
N VAL A 8 -7.19 11.64 -3.71
CA VAL A 8 -6.90 10.67 -2.66
C VAL A 8 -5.41 10.37 -2.60
N LEU A 9 -4.81 10.16 -3.76
CA LEU A 9 -3.39 9.79 -3.87
C LEU A 9 -2.76 10.60 -4.99
N SER A 10 -1.60 11.18 -4.72
CA SER A 10 -0.86 11.95 -5.70
C SER A 10 0.61 11.57 -5.66
N ALA A 11 1.14 11.19 -6.80
CA ALA A 11 2.56 10.92 -6.97
C ALA A 11 3.17 11.96 -7.91
N ARG A 12 4.33 12.47 -7.56
CA ARG A 12 5.04 13.47 -8.35
C ARG A 12 6.50 13.12 -8.47
N GLY A 13 6.96 12.99 -9.71
CA GLY A 13 8.35 12.75 -10.03
C GLY A 13 8.91 11.47 -9.42
N LEU A 14 8.10 10.45 -9.24
CA LEU A 14 8.55 9.21 -8.60
C LEU A 14 9.67 8.57 -9.41
N THR A 15 10.80 8.43 -8.77
CA THR A 15 11.98 7.80 -9.35
C THR A 15 12.45 6.73 -8.39
N LYS A 16 12.69 5.54 -8.90
CA LYS A 16 13.28 4.46 -8.12
C LYS A 16 14.51 3.92 -8.84
N ARG A 17 15.63 4.03 -8.17
CA ARG A 17 16.92 3.58 -8.64
C ARG A 17 17.49 2.58 -7.64
N PHE A 18 17.83 1.42 -8.15
CA PHE A 18 18.54 0.41 -7.38
C PHE A 18 20.01 0.48 -7.71
N HIS A 19 20.83 0.65 -6.70
CA HIS A 19 22.27 0.70 -6.81
C HIS A 19 22.87 -0.32 -5.86
N GLU A 20 23.42 -1.38 -6.41
CA GLU A 20 23.99 -2.45 -5.62
C GLU A 20 25.31 -2.90 -6.30
N GLY A 21 26.43 -2.56 -5.68
CA GLY A 21 27.73 -2.84 -6.23
C GLY A 21 27.93 -2.14 -7.58
N ARG A 22 28.11 -2.94 -8.64
CA ARG A 22 28.27 -2.43 -10.02
C ARG A 22 26.94 -2.30 -10.76
N ILE A 23 25.84 -2.75 -10.15
CA ILE A 23 24.52 -2.70 -10.76
C ILE A 23 23.89 -1.37 -10.40
N ASP A 24 23.49 -0.63 -11.42
CA ASP A 24 22.81 0.64 -11.31
C ASP A 24 21.62 0.60 -12.26
N LEU A 25 20.43 0.46 -11.71
CA LEU A 25 19.21 0.29 -12.49
C LEU A 25 18.17 1.28 -12.05
N THR A 26 17.72 2.13 -12.97
CA THR A 26 16.55 2.99 -12.76
C THR A 26 15.32 2.26 -13.27
N VAL A 27 14.44 1.90 -12.36
CA VAL A 27 13.20 1.17 -12.67
C VAL A 27 12.06 2.11 -13.00
N LEU A 28 11.95 3.23 -12.27
CA LEU A 28 10.95 4.26 -12.50
C LEU A 28 11.64 5.61 -12.68
N ARG A 29 11.17 6.39 -13.66
CA ARG A 29 11.74 7.69 -14.00
C ARG A 29 10.65 8.76 -13.98
N ALA A 30 10.67 9.60 -12.94
CA ALA A 30 9.84 10.79 -12.84
C ALA A 30 8.35 10.52 -13.14
N VAL A 31 7.78 9.49 -12.53
CA VAL A 31 6.39 9.09 -12.76
C VAL A 31 5.45 10.01 -11.98
N ASP A 32 4.46 10.56 -12.68
CA ASP A 32 3.39 11.34 -12.08
C ASP A 32 2.07 10.55 -12.18
N LEU A 33 1.28 10.56 -11.12
CA LEU A 33 -0.01 9.89 -11.09
C LEU A 33 -0.92 10.56 -10.07
N ASP A 34 -2.16 10.83 -10.46
CA ASP A 34 -3.21 11.28 -9.56
C ASP A 34 -4.32 10.26 -9.51
N VAL A 35 -4.78 9.97 -8.31
CA VAL A 35 -5.94 9.09 -8.07
C VAL A 35 -6.98 9.89 -7.30
N HIS A 36 -8.17 10.01 -7.87
CA HIS A 36 -9.30 10.70 -7.26
C HIS A 36 -10.26 9.69 -6.66
N ALA A 37 -11.09 10.16 -5.74
CA ALA A 37 -12.13 9.32 -5.14
C ALA A 37 -13.02 8.69 -6.23
N GLY A 38 -13.24 7.40 -6.13
CA GLY A 38 -14.04 6.64 -7.10
C GLY A 38 -13.28 6.16 -8.34
N ASP A 39 -12.01 6.53 -8.49
CA ASP A 39 -11.21 6.09 -9.65
C ASP A 39 -10.88 4.61 -9.58
N THR A 40 -10.86 3.99 -10.74
CA THR A 40 -10.25 2.69 -10.98
C THR A 40 -9.14 2.86 -12.00
N ILE A 41 -7.93 2.50 -11.63
CA ILE A 41 -6.75 2.70 -12.47
C ILE A 41 -6.06 1.36 -12.71
N SER A 42 -5.73 1.10 -13.97
CA SER A 42 -4.93 -0.07 -14.35
C SER A 42 -3.52 0.36 -14.74
N ILE A 43 -2.53 -0.34 -14.20
CA ILE A 43 -1.13 -0.15 -14.55
C ILE A 43 -0.73 -1.33 -15.42
N VAL A 44 -0.40 -1.06 -16.67
CA VAL A 44 -0.07 -2.07 -17.66
C VAL A 44 1.38 -1.92 -18.12
N GLY A 45 2.00 -3.02 -18.46
CA GLY A 45 3.37 -3.05 -18.95
C GLY A 45 3.92 -4.46 -18.96
N ALA A 46 5.03 -4.65 -19.65
CA ALA A 46 5.72 -5.92 -19.69
C ALA A 46 6.24 -6.33 -18.32
N SER A 47 6.47 -7.62 -18.11
CA SER A 47 7.13 -8.13 -16.91
C SER A 47 8.48 -7.43 -16.72
N GLY A 48 8.77 -6.98 -15.50
CA GLY A 48 10.00 -6.26 -15.21
C GLY A 48 9.99 -4.77 -15.57
N SER A 49 8.83 -4.21 -15.97
CA SER A 49 8.71 -2.79 -16.33
C SER A 49 8.55 -1.84 -15.13
N GLY A 50 8.49 -2.38 -13.90
CA GLY A 50 8.39 -1.57 -12.69
C GLY A 50 6.99 -1.42 -12.11
N LYS A 51 6.00 -2.17 -12.60
CA LYS A 51 4.61 -2.08 -12.10
C LYS A 51 4.51 -2.34 -10.60
N SER A 52 5.12 -3.43 -10.13
CA SER A 52 5.11 -3.78 -8.70
C SER A 52 5.87 -2.76 -7.87
N THR A 53 6.99 -2.25 -8.38
CA THR A 53 7.76 -1.19 -7.72
C THR A 53 6.90 0.06 -7.54
N LEU A 54 6.17 0.46 -8.59
CA LEU A 54 5.27 1.62 -8.51
C LEU A 54 4.20 1.40 -7.43
N LEU A 55 3.56 0.25 -7.40
CA LEU A 55 2.54 -0.07 -6.39
C LEU A 55 3.12 -0.04 -4.97
N HIS A 56 4.33 -0.56 -4.78
CA HIS A 56 5.00 -0.52 -3.48
C HIS A 56 5.29 0.91 -3.03
N LEU A 57 5.72 1.79 -3.94
CA LEU A 57 5.95 3.19 -3.62
C LEU A 57 4.65 3.92 -3.29
N LEU A 58 3.60 3.69 -4.07
CA LEU A 58 2.28 4.31 -3.84
C LEU A 58 1.68 3.89 -2.51
N GLY A 59 1.94 2.66 -2.09
CA GLY A 59 1.46 2.13 -0.81
C GLY A 59 2.37 2.43 0.38
N GLY A 60 3.50 3.09 0.15
CA GLY A 60 4.45 3.38 1.23
C GLY A 60 5.19 2.15 1.76
N LEU A 61 5.20 1.06 1.00
CA LEU A 61 5.94 -0.17 1.37
C LEU A 61 7.43 -0.05 1.05
N ASP A 62 7.80 0.87 0.20
CA ASP A 62 9.18 1.20 -0.13
C ASP A 62 9.29 2.72 -0.29
N ALA A 63 10.50 3.25 -0.14
CA ALA A 63 10.76 4.67 -0.30
C ALA A 63 11.24 4.99 -1.71
N PRO A 64 10.76 6.09 -2.33
CA PRO A 64 11.29 6.53 -3.61
C PRO A 64 12.71 7.07 -3.46
N THR A 65 13.51 6.95 -4.52
CA THR A 65 14.81 7.60 -4.59
C THR A 65 14.64 9.11 -4.75
N GLN A 66 13.66 9.52 -5.56
CA GLN A 66 13.23 10.90 -5.72
C GLN A 66 11.73 10.96 -5.89
N GLY A 67 11.18 12.13 -5.65
CA GLY A 67 9.75 12.35 -5.78
C GLY A 67 9.00 12.16 -4.49
N THR A 68 7.69 12.38 -4.54
CA THR A 68 6.82 12.35 -3.38
C THR A 68 5.54 11.57 -3.67
N VAL A 69 4.99 10.96 -2.62
CA VAL A 69 3.65 10.36 -2.62
C VAL A 69 2.85 11.02 -1.51
N LEU A 70 1.75 11.65 -1.90
CA LEU A 70 0.81 12.24 -0.96
C LEU A 70 -0.44 11.37 -0.87
N LEU A 71 -0.80 10.96 0.33
CA LEU A 71 -2.04 10.25 0.62
C LEU A 71 -2.92 11.17 1.44
N PHE A 72 -4.07 11.55 0.90
CA PHE A 72 -4.96 12.57 1.47
C PHE A 72 -4.19 13.85 1.83
N GLY A 73 -3.29 14.28 0.94
CA GLY A 73 -2.47 15.47 1.13
C GLY A 73 -1.28 15.32 2.06
N GLN A 74 -1.06 14.13 2.62
CA GLN A 74 0.02 13.89 3.57
C GLN A 74 1.16 13.14 2.91
N ASP A 75 2.38 13.68 3.01
CA ASP A 75 3.58 13.03 2.47
C ASP A 75 3.92 11.79 3.29
N ILE A 76 3.78 10.62 2.68
CA ILE A 76 4.06 9.34 3.33
C ILE A 76 5.52 9.25 3.76
N SER A 77 6.44 9.74 2.91
CA SER A 77 7.88 9.62 3.17
C SER A 77 8.35 10.45 4.36
N ALA A 78 7.62 11.51 4.71
CA ALA A 78 7.96 12.39 5.83
C ALA A 78 7.58 11.78 7.19
N LEU A 79 6.82 10.70 7.19
CA LEU A 79 6.36 10.05 8.42
C LEU A 79 7.40 9.07 8.95
N SER A 80 7.39 8.86 10.27
CA SER A 80 8.16 7.79 10.89
C SER A 80 7.65 6.42 10.40
N PRO A 81 8.47 5.35 10.48
CA PRO A 81 8.01 4.01 10.09
C PRO A 81 6.75 3.57 10.82
N ALA A 82 6.60 3.90 12.10
CA ALA A 82 5.40 3.58 12.86
C ALA A 82 4.17 4.32 12.33
N ALA A 83 4.31 5.63 12.06
CA ALA A 83 3.22 6.43 11.50
C ALA A 83 2.84 5.99 10.08
N GLN A 84 3.81 5.61 9.25
CA GLN A 84 3.56 5.01 7.93
C GLN A 84 2.74 3.73 8.05
N GLY A 85 3.12 2.85 8.98
CA GLY A 85 2.39 1.61 9.23
C GLY A 85 0.95 1.84 9.66
N GLN A 86 0.72 2.80 10.52
CA GLN A 86 -0.63 3.18 10.96
C GLN A 86 -1.45 3.76 9.81
N LEU A 87 -0.86 4.60 8.98
CA LEU A 87 -1.52 5.19 7.83
C LEU A 87 -1.94 4.11 6.82
N ARG A 88 -1.04 3.17 6.51
CA ARG A 88 -1.35 2.03 5.63
C ARG A 88 -2.48 1.20 6.20
N ASN A 89 -2.41 0.88 7.48
CA ASN A 89 -3.42 0.04 8.13
C ASN A 89 -4.81 0.69 8.09
N LYS A 90 -4.88 2.01 8.21
CA LYS A 90 -6.14 2.74 8.26
C LYS A 90 -6.75 2.98 6.87
N TYR A 91 -5.93 3.32 5.88
CA TYR A 91 -6.42 3.87 4.61
C TYR A 91 -6.16 2.99 3.40
N LEU A 92 -5.27 2.00 3.48
CA LEU A 92 -4.87 1.20 2.33
C LEU A 92 -5.20 -0.26 2.55
N GLY A 93 -5.63 -0.92 1.49
CA GLY A 93 -5.74 -2.37 1.42
C GLY A 93 -4.84 -2.88 0.30
N PHE A 94 -4.26 -4.05 0.48
CA PHE A 94 -3.40 -4.67 -0.50
C PHE A 94 -3.94 -6.04 -0.88
N VAL A 95 -3.89 -6.35 -2.17
CA VAL A 95 -4.09 -7.71 -2.67
C VAL A 95 -2.82 -8.08 -3.44
N TYR A 96 -2.17 -9.11 -2.98
CA TYR A 96 -0.89 -9.56 -3.54
C TYR A 96 -1.10 -10.74 -4.48
N GLN A 97 -0.13 -10.94 -5.38
CA GLN A 97 -0.10 -12.12 -6.22
C GLN A 97 0.07 -13.41 -5.39
N PHE A 98 0.85 -13.33 -4.32
CA PHE A 98 1.01 -14.40 -3.33
C PHE A 98 0.29 -14.01 -2.05
N HIS A 99 -0.23 -15.00 -1.31
CA HIS A 99 -1.13 -14.74 -0.17
C HIS A 99 -0.45 -14.10 1.04
N HIS A 100 0.84 -14.30 1.24
CA HIS A 100 1.60 -13.77 2.40
C HIS A 100 0.98 -14.15 3.77
N LEU A 101 0.30 -15.29 3.83
CA LEU A 101 -0.29 -15.76 5.09
C LEU A 101 0.80 -16.25 6.04
N LEU A 102 0.56 -16.04 7.32
CA LEU A 102 1.43 -16.55 8.38
C LEU A 102 1.01 -17.98 8.72
N PRO A 103 1.84 -18.99 8.39
CA PRO A 103 1.45 -20.39 8.59
C PRO A 103 1.32 -20.77 10.06
N GLU A 104 1.93 -20.00 10.97
CA GLU A 104 1.84 -20.20 12.43
C GLU A 104 0.47 -19.82 12.98
N LEU A 105 -0.32 -19.05 12.25
CA LEU A 105 -1.61 -18.54 12.67
C LEU A 105 -2.74 -19.28 11.96
N SER A 106 -3.88 -19.36 12.63
CA SER A 106 -5.13 -19.82 12.01
C SER A 106 -5.60 -18.85 10.91
N ALA A 107 -6.53 -19.30 10.08
CA ALA A 107 -7.22 -18.42 9.12
C ALA A 107 -7.86 -17.23 9.84
N LEU A 108 -8.54 -17.50 10.97
CA LEU A 108 -9.17 -16.46 11.77
C LEU A 108 -8.15 -15.40 12.24
N ASP A 109 -7.02 -15.83 12.76
CA ASP A 109 -6.00 -14.93 13.28
C ASP A 109 -5.28 -14.16 12.16
N ASN A 110 -5.04 -14.79 11.01
CA ASN A 110 -4.51 -14.09 9.85
C ASN A 110 -5.43 -12.93 9.42
N VAL A 111 -6.74 -13.15 9.41
CA VAL A 111 -7.72 -12.13 9.04
C VAL A 111 -7.88 -11.07 10.14
N ALA A 112 -7.77 -11.46 11.40
CA ALA A 112 -7.89 -10.54 12.53
C ALA A 112 -6.69 -9.63 12.72
N MET A 113 -5.51 -9.99 12.22
CA MET A 113 -4.26 -9.30 12.50
C MET A 113 -4.29 -7.80 12.20
N PRO A 114 -4.82 -7.31 11.06
CA PRO A 114 -4.91 -5.87 10.82
C PRO A 114 -5.66 -5.11 11.91
N LEU A 115 -6.66 -5.73 12.52
CA LEU A 115 -7.43 -5.13 13.62
C LEU A 115 -6.65 -5.14 14.92
N TRP A 116 -5.81 -6.12 15.15
CA TRP A 116 -4.89 -6.13 16.29
C TRP A 116 -3.85 -5.00 16.16
N ILE A 117 -3.36 -4.76 14.96
CA ILE A 117 -2.45 -3.65 14.67
C ILE A 117 -3.11 -2.30 15.00
N ARG A 118 -4.44 -2.18 14.79
CA ARG A 118 -5.24 -1.03 15.22
C ARG A 118 -5.53 -1.00 16.72
N ARG A 119 -4.99 -1.95 17.47
CA ARG A 119 -5.19 -2.09 18.92
C ARG A 119 -6.64 -2.37 19.30
N GLN A 120 -7.41 -3.02 18.45
CA GLN A 120 -8.73 -3.54 18.83
C GLN A 120 -8.56 -4.71 19.79
N PRO A 121 -9.50 -4.89 20.75
CA PRO A 121 -9.50 -6.05 21.63
C PRO A 121 -9.53 -7.35 20.82
N ARG A 122 -8.81 -8.37 21.30
CA ARG A 122 -8.64 -9.63 20.57
C ARG A 122 -9.98 -10.26 20.17
N GLU A 123 -10.93 -10.31 21.10
CA GLU A 123 -12.24 -10.92 20.86
C GLU A 123 -13.05 -10.16 19.82
N ALA A 124 -13.03 -8.82 19.87
CA ALA A 124 -13.71 -7.99 18.89
C ALA A 124 -13.11 -8.18 17.48
N ALA A 125 -11.77 -8.21 17.38
CA ALA A 125 -11.07 -8.45 16.13
C ALA A 125 -11.41 -9.83 15.56
N GLN A 126 -11.46 -10.85 16.39
CA GLN A 126 -11.82 -12.21 15.97
C GLN A 126 -13.27 -12.30 15.49
N ARG A 127 -14.20 -11.61 16.13
CA ARG A 127 -15.60 -11.57 15.67
C ARG A 127 -15.71 -10.93 14.29
N SER A 128 -15.02 -9.81 14.06
CA SER A 128 -15.00 -9.15 12.77
C SER A 128 -14.35 -10.02 11.70
N ALA A 129 -13.26 -10.71 12.04
CA ALA A 129 -12.57 -11.63 11.15
C ALA A 129 -13.46 -12.82 10.78
N ALA A 130 -14.17 -13.40 11.73
CA ALA A 130 -15.11 -14.50 11.49
C ALA A 130 -16.24 -14.09 10.55
N ALA A 131 -16.79 -12.89 10.74
CA ALA A 131 -17.83 -12.35 9.86
C ALA A 131 -17.31 -12.17 8.43
N MET A 132 -16.09 -11.70 8.28
CA MET A 132 -15.47 -11.53 6.95
C MET A 132 -15.23 -12.87 6.27
N LEU A 133 -14.72 -13.86 7.00
CA LEU A 133 -14.51 -15.21 6.46
C LEU A 133 -15.83 -15.83 6.00
N GLU A 134 -16.90 -15.65 6.77
CA GLU A 134 -18.24 -16.12 6.38
C GLU A 134 -18.71 -15.47 5.08
N GLN A 135 -18.47 -14.18 4.91
CA GLN A 135 -18.84 -13.46 3.68
C GLN A 135 -18.17 -14.02 2.43
N VAL A 136 -16.96 -14.56 2.55
CA VAL A 136 -16.24 -15.17 1.44
C VAL A 136 -16.38 -16.69 1.38
N GLY A 137 -17.27 -17.27 2.20
CA GLY A 137 -17.61 -18.68 2.14
C GLY A 137 -16.67 -19.62 2.89
N LEU A 138 -15.95 -19.09 3.87
CA LEU A 138 -15.01 -19.89 4.67
C LEU A 138 -15.48 -20.13 6.11
#